data_9ea3901ed2e3761d588565586bc9f13e
#
_entry.id   9ea3901ed2e3761d588565586bc9f13e
#
_cell.length_a   1.000
_cell.length_b   1.000
_cell.length_c   1.000
_cell.angle_alpha   90.00
_cell.angle_beta   90.00
_cell.angle_gamma   90.00
#
_symmetry.space_group_name_H-M   'P 1'
#
loop_
_entity.id
_entity.type
_entity.pdbx_description
1 polymer ?
#
loop_
_entity_poly.entity_id
_entity_poly.type
_entity_poly.pdbx_seq_one_letter_code
_entity_poly.pdbx_strand_id
1 'polypeptide(L)'
;MSEFTVVIPARNEAAYLPLTLRALRAQRQPPAEVIVVDNGSTDGTPDVARAGGARVIHCTQPGVARARQWGLEAAHTRWVATTDADSLPSPQWLERLGAATPGRVALYGPMGFCGVAPQWEWASQRAYSGFIHACRLVGKPNLAGANMAYSRQAALLAGGYPEVEAYEDVMLGQAIAALGEVAYVRGALVQTSARRLDQGVLPFAWQHLRNITGHTRGYFDQEHRDPRG
;
A
#
# COMPACT_ATOMS: atom_id res chain seq x y z
N MET A 1 22.83 -5.57 -1.37
CA MET A 1 21.82 -5.11 -2.36
C MET A 1 20.47 -5.16 -1.69
N SER A 2 19.55 -4.26 -2.01
CA SER A 2 18.18 -4.29 -1.45
C SER A 2 17.46 -5.57 -1.90
N GLU A 3 16.72 -6.20 -0.99
CA GLU A 3 15.92 -7.40 -1.28
C GLU A 3 14.48 -7.06 -1.67
N PHE A 4 14.15 -5.76 -1.81
CA PHE A 4 12.77 -5.30 -2.03
C PHE A 4 12.56 -4.74 -3.43
N THR A 5 11.53 -5.22 -4.10
CA THR A 5 10.81 -4.47 -5.13
C THR A 5 9.64 -3.74 -4.46
N VAL A 6 9.49 -2.44 -4.72
CA VAL A 6 8.32 -1.66 -4.27
C VAL A 6 7.31 -1.60 -5.39
N VAL A 7 6.08 -2.05 -5.14
CA VAL A 7 4.96 -2.03 -6.09
C VAL A 7 3.97 -0.94 -5.69
N ILE A 8 3.62 -0.08 -6.63
CA ILE A 8 2.70 1.04 -6.47
C ILE A 8 1.59 0.92 -7.52
N PRO A 9 0.36 0.56 -7.13
CA PRO A 9 -0.79 0.69 -8.03
C PRO A 9 -1.13 2.17 -8.20
N ALA A 10 -1.37 2.63 -9.43
CA ALA A 10 -1.65 4.03 -9.71
C ALA A 10 -2.75 4.18 -10.77
N ARG A 11 -3.67 5.13 -10.55
CA ARG A 11 -4.65 5.58 -11.53
C ARG A 11 -4.96 7.05 -11.29
N ASN A 12 -4.59 7.91 -12.25
CA ASN A 12 -4.77 9.36 -12.18
C ASN A 12 -4.09 9.98 -10.93
N GLU A 13 -2.81 9.67 -10.75
CA GLU A 13 -2.01 10.06 -9.57
C GLU A 13 -0.83 10.98 -9.93
N ALA A 14 -0.85 11.62 -11.11
CA ALA A 14 0.25 12.48 -11.57
C ALA A 14 0.62 13.59 -10.57
N ALA A 15 -0.35 14.10 -9.80
CA ALA A 15 -0.14 15.15 -8.82
C ALA A 15 0.55 14.68 -7.53
N TYR A 16 0.37 13.43 -7.12
CA TYR A 16 0.84 12.89 -5.82
C TYR A 16 2.05 11.98 -5.96
N LEU A 17 2.10 11.18 -7.01
CA LEU A 17 3.16 10.20 -7.26
C LEU A 17 4.59 10.77 -7.19
N PRO A 18 4.90 12.02 -7.62
CA PRO A 18 6.23 12.58 -7.48
C PRO A 18 6.75 12.63 -6.04
N LEU A 19 5.88 12.85 -5.06
CA LEU A 19 6.25 12.88 -3.65
C LEU A 19 6.58 11.48 -3.14
N THR A 20 5.76 10.50 -3.48
CA THR A 20 5.96 9.09 -3.15
C THR A 20 7.29 8.57 -3.72
N LEU A 21 7.55 8.80 -5.02
CA LEU A 21 8.80 8.39 -5.66
C LEU A 21 10.03 9.08 -5.06
N ARG A 22 9.89 10.34 -4.63
CA ARG A 22 10.94 11.07 -3.92
C ARG A 22 11.22 10.45 -2.55
N ALA A 23 10.19 10.09 -1.79
CA ALA A 23 10.33 9.42 -0.50
C ALA A 23 11.00 8.04 -0.62
N LEU A 24 10.70 7.29 -1.70
CA LEU A 24 11.35 6.01 -1.99
C LEU A 24 12.81 6.15 -2.38
N ARG A 25 13.18 7.18 -3.14
CA ARG A 25 14.58 7.47 -3.45
C ARG A 25 15.38 7.92 -2.23
N ALA A 26 14.73 8.58 -1.26
CA ALA A 26 15.33 9.04 -0.01
C ALA A 26 15.41 7.97 1.08
N GLN A 27 15.06 6.71 0.78
CA GLN A 27 15.19 5.61 1.73
C GLN A 27 16.66 5.39 2.10
N ARG A 28 16.94 5.15 3.40
CA ARG A 28 18.29 4.76 3.86
C ARG A 28 18.79 3.48 3.21
N GLN A 29 17.88 2.56 2.96
CA GLN A 29 18.10 1.38 2.14
C GLN A 29 17.19 1.48 0.90
N PRO A 30 17.70 1.98 -0.24
CA PRO A 30 16.89 2.11 -1.44
C PRO A 30 16.33 0.77 -1.90
N PRO A 31 15.12 0.73 -2.52
CA PRO A 31 14.62 -0.49 -3.13
C PRO A 31 15.52 -0.94 -4.28
N ALA A 32 15.53 -2.23 -4.58
CA ALA A 32 16.18 -2.76 -5.77
C ALA A 32 15.49 -2.25 -7.05
N GLU A 33 14.17 -2.11 -6.98
CA GLU A 33 13.33 -1.64 -8.06
C GLU A 33 12.05 -1.00 -7.52
N VAL A 34 11.54 0.01 -8.22
CA VAL A 34 10.19 0.53 -8.04
C VAL A 34 9.38 0.22 -9.29
N ILE A 35 8.24 -0.45 -9.12
CA ILE A 35 7.28 -0.75 -10.17
C ILE A 35 6.04 0.08 -9.92
N VAL A 36 5.67 0.94 -10.87
CA VAL A 36 4.37 1.61 -10.89
C VAL A 36 3.48 0.86 -11.87
N VAL A 37 2.37 0.34 -11.36
CA VAL A 37 1.38 -0.34 -12.19
C VAL A 37 0.27 0.66 -12.50
N ASP A 38 0.32 1.19 -13.71
CA ASP A 38 -0.69 2.10 -14.24
C ASP A 38 -1.96 1.35 -14.60
N ASN A 39 -3.05 1.65 -13.92
CA ASN A 39 -4.35 1.00 -14.12
C ASN A 39 -5.31 1.85 -14.95
N GLY A 40 -4.86 2.24 -16.13
CA GLY A 40 -5.66 3.00 -17.09
C GLY A 40 -5.80 4.48 -16.73
N SER A 41 -4.70 5.14 -16.39
CA SER A 41 -4.68 6.59 -16.18
C SER A 41 -4.95 7.35 -17.47
N THR A 42 -5.65 8.47 -17.33
CA THR A 42 -5.94 9.44 -18.42
C THR A 42 -5.13 10.74 -18.28
N ASP A 43 -4.34 10.84 -17.20
CA ASP A 43 -3.42 11.95 -16.94
C ASP A 43 -1.96 11.57 -17.21
N GLY A 44 -1.01 12.40 -16.81
CA GLY A 44 0.42 12.17 -16.95
C GLY A 44 1.04 11.15 -16.00
N THR A 45 0.28 10.33 -15.27
CA THR A 45 0.79 9.37 -14.28
C THR A 45 1.92 8.48 -14.81
N PRO A 46 1.80 7.83 -15.99
CA PRO A 46 2.87 6.97 -16.49
C PRO A 46 4.18 7.73 -16.79
N ASP A 47 4.08 8.95 -17.28
CA ASP A 47 5.25 9.77 -17.61
C ASP A 47 5.95 10.28 -16.35
N VAL A 48 5.17 10.69 -15.35
CA VAL A 48 5.67 11.03 -14.00
C VAL A 48 6.38 9.85 -13.37
N ALA A 49 5.83 8.64 -13.49
CA ALA A 49 6.44 7.43 -12.97
C ALA A 49 7.81 7.14 -13.63
N ARG A 50 7.89 7.21 -14.97
CA ARG A 50 9.14 7.02 -15.71
C ARG A 50 10.18 8.08 -15.36
N ALA A 51 9.79 9.35 -15.34
CA ALA A 51 10.66 10.46 -14.92
C ALA A 51 11.13 10.29 -13.47
N GLY A 52 10.30 9.65 -12.64
CA GLY A 52 10.59 9.24 -11.29
C GLY A 52 11.54 8.04 -11.18
N GLY A 53 12.00 7.42 -12.26
CA GLY A 53 12.90 6.26 -12.27
C GLY A 53 12.19 4.94 -11.96
N ALA A 54 10.86 4.89 -12.01
CA ALA A 54 10.11 3.66 -11.84
C ALA A 54 9.95 2.91 -13.18
N ARG A 55 9.93 1.58 -13.10
CA ARG A 55 9.44 0.74 -14.22
C ARG A 55 7.92 0.82 -14.24
N VAL A 56 7.36 1.19 -15.40
CA VAL A 56 5.90 1.30 -15.58
C VAL A 56 5.37 0.03 -16.24
N ILE A 57 4.29 -0.50 -15.67
CA ILE A 57 3.52 -1.59 -16.23
C ILE A 57 2.09 -1.07 -16.49
N HIS A 58 1.60 -1.24 -17.69
CA HIS A 58 0.23 -0.86 -18.04
C HIS A 58 -0.71 -2.03 -17.82
N CYS A 59 -1.54 -1.96 -16.79
CA CYS A 59 -2.58 -2.94 -16.50
C CYS A 59 -3.88 -2.53 -17.21
N THR A 60 -4.26 -3.31 -18.24
CA THR A 60 -5.44 -3.02 -19.05
C THR A 60 -6.76 -3.43 -18.38
N GLN A 61 -6.69 -4.22 -17.33
CA GLN A 61 -7.84 -4.69 -16.59
C GLN A 61 -8.09 -3.75 -15.39
N PRO A 62 -9.27 -3.15 -15.22
CA PRO A 62 -9.53 -2.23 -14.13
C PRO A 62 -9.52 -2.95 -12.77
N GLY A 63 -9.10 -2.23 -11.73
CA GLY A 63 -9.12 -2.70 -10.35
C GLY A 63 -7.75 -2.71 -9.67
N VAL A 64 -7.73 -2.28 -8.40
CA VAL A 64 -6.51 -2.21 -7.59
C VAL A 64 -5.91 -3.59 -7.34
N ALA A 65 -6.74 -4.61 -7.13
CA ALA A 65 -6.32 -5.99 -6.95
C ALA A 65 -5.50 -6.49 -8.15
N ARG A 66 -5.99 -6.24 -9.36
CA ARG A 66 -5.30 -6.60 -10.62
C ARG A 66 -3.99 -5.85 -10.78
N ALA A 67 -3.98 -4.55 -10.48
CA ALA A 67 -2.75 -3.76 -10.54
C ALA A 67 -1.69 -4.31 -9.56
N ARG A 68 -2.07 -4.64 -8.32
CA ARG A 68 -1.16 -5.25 -7.35
C ARG A 68 -0.70 -6.64 -7.78
N GLN A 69 -1.59 -7.46 -8.35
CA GLN A 69 -1.25 -8.78 -8.87
C GLN A 69 -0.19 -8.68 -9.99
N TRP A 70 -0.38 -7.79 -10.95
CA TRP A 70 0.61 -7.57 -12.03
C TRP A 70 1.96 -7.11 -11.48
N GLY A 71 1.95 -6.27 -10.45
CA GLY A 71 3.16 -5.86 -9.76
C GLY A 71 3.88 -7.01 -9.03
N LEU A 72 3.13 -7.89 -8.35
CA LEU A 72 3.65 -9.08 -7.70
C LEU A 72 4.31 -10.05 -8.71
N GLU A 73 3.64 -10.30 -9.83
CA GLU A 73 4.14 -11.18 -10.89
C GLU A 73 5.42 -10.63 -11.54
N ALA A 74 5.45 -9.34 -11.78
CA ALA A 74 6.56 -8.63 -12.42
C ALA A 74 7.77 -8.40 -11.50
N ALA A 75 7.62 -8.51 -10.19
CA ALA A 75 8.73 -8.39 -9.25
C ALA A 75 9.66 -9.59 -9.35
N HIS A 76 10.99 -9.35 -9.23
CA HIS A 76 12.01 -10.41 -9.28
C HIS A 76 12.76 -10.60 -7.97
N THR A 77 12.59 -9.69 -7.01
CA THR A 77 13.24 -9.78 -5.71
C THR A 77 12.52 -10.78 -4.79
N ARG A 78 13.22 -11.19 -3.74
CA ARG A 78 12.69 -12.10 -2.72
C ARG A 78 11.49 -11.50 -1.99
N TRP A 79 11.52 -10.19 -1.72
CA TRP A 79 10.50 -9.46 -1.00
C TRP A 79 9.83 -8.43 -1.89
N VAL A 80 8.52 -8.34 -1.79
CA VAL A 80 7.72 -7.29 -2.40
C VAL A 80 7.17 -6.42 -1.27
N ALA A 81 7.42 -5.12 -1.34
CA ALA A 81 6.79 -4.13 -0.48
C ALA A 81 5.75 -3.35 -1.28
N THR A 82 4.63 -3.01 -0.69
CA THR A 82 3.59 -2.21 -1.36
C THR A 82 3.33 -0.91 -0.63
N THR A 83 3.07 0.13 -1.40
CA THR A 83 2.61 1.42 -0.91
C THR A 83 1.70 2.07 -1.95
N ASP A 84 0.89 3.05 -1.56
CA ASP A 84 0.00 3.73 -2.50
C ASP A 84 0.70 4.93 -3.16
N ALA A 85 0.17 5.39 -4.30
CA ALA A 85 0.77 6.46 -5.10
C ALA A 85 0.75 7.84 -4.42
N ASP A 86 -0.04 8.00 -3.36
CA ASP A 86 -0.17 9.19 -2.53
C ASP A 86 0.39 9.01 -1.11
N SER A 87 1.27 8.04 -0.91
CA SER A 87 1.82 7.66 0.39
C SER A 87 3.28 8.04 0.53
N LEU A 88 3.68 8.41 1.74
CA LEU A 88 5.02 8.85 2.11
C LEU A 88 5.64 7.87 3.11
N PRO A 89 6.38 6.85 2.65
CA PRO A 89 7.18 6.00 3.51
C PRO A 89 8.25 6.79 4.25
N SER A 90 8.43 6.51 5.55
CA SER A 90 9.49 7.13 6.33
C SER A 90 10.88 6.74 5.79
N PRO A 91 11.93 7.56 5.99
CA PRO A 91 13.27 7.27 5.44
C PRO A 91 13.87 5.93 5.87
N GLN A 92 13.42 5.35 6.98
CA GLN A 92 13.86 4.06 7.50
C GLN A 92 12.93 2.90 7.14
N TRP A 93 11.89 3.13 6.34
CA TRP A 93 10.83 2.13 6.09
C TRP A 93 11.39 0.79 5.60
N LEU A 94 12.13 0.77 4.50
CA LEU A 94 12.70 -0.48 3.94
C LEU A 94 13.81 -1.06 4.82
N GLU A 95 14.63 -0.23 5.46
CA GLU A 95 15.63 -0.65 6.43
C GLU A 95 14.99 -1.44 7.59
N ARG A 96 13.90 -0.92 8.15
CA ARG A 96 13.16 -1.54 9.25
C ARG A 96 12.45 -2.81 8.83
N LEU A 97 11.85 -2.81 7.64
CA LEU A 97 11.26 -4.02 7.09
C LEU A 97 12.34 -5.09 6.84
N GLY A 98 13.48 -4.72 6.23
CA GLY A 98 14.59 -5.64 5.95
C GLY A 98 15.16 -6.30 7.20
N ALA A 99 15.33 -5.53 8.27
CA ALA A 99 15.78 -6.09 9.56
C ALA A 99 14.79 -7.09 10.17
N ALA A 100 13.53 -7.06 9.75
CA ALA A 100 12.47 -7.92 10.27
C ALA A 100 12.14 -9.12 9.38
N THR A 101 12.83 -9.32 8.24
CA THR A 101 12.53 -10.43 7.31
C THR A 101 12.91 -11.84 7.81
N PRO A 102 13.95 -12.06 8.67
CA PRO A 102 14.37 -13.42 9.03
C PRO A 102 13.24 -14.22 9.69
N GLY A 103 12.96 -15.42 9.15
CA GLY A 103 11.95 -16.34 9.67
C GLY A 103 10.50 -15.95 9.39
N ARG A 104 10.25 -14.89 8.60
CA ARG A 104 8.91 -14.36 8.36
C ARG A 104 8.49 -14.45 6.91
N VAL A 105 7.17 -14.49 6.70
CA VAL A 105 6.55 -14.53 5.37
C VAL A 105 5.89 -13.20 4.99
N ALA A 106 5.48 -12.38 5.96
CA ALA A 106 4.96 -11.05 5.73
C ALA A 106 5.25 -10.09 6.89
N LEU A 107 5.27 -8.81 6.57
CA LEU A 107 5.56 -7.70 7.46
C LEU A 107 4.57 -6.57 7.19
N TYR A 108 4.21 -5.81 8.20
CA TYR A 108 3.39 -4.61 8.05
C TYR A 108 3.72 -3.60 9.14
N GLY A 109 3.39 -2.34 8.92
CA GLY A 109 3.78 -1.27 9.82
C GLY A 109 2.64 -0.31 10.18
N PRO A 110 2.94 0.68 11.03
CA PRO A 110 1.99 1.73 11.37
C PRO A 110 1.69 2.61 10.16
N MET A 111 0.47 3.12 10.11
CA MET A 111 0.03 4.12 9.15
C MET A 111 -0.51 5.35 9.86
N GLY A 112 -0.46 6.48 9.17
CA GLY A 112 -1.08 7.74 9.58
C GLY A 112 -1.51 8.52 8.35
N PHE A 113 -2.19 9.65 8.56
CA PHE A 113 -2.52 10.57 7.49
C PHE A 113 -1.52 11.72 7.45
N CYS A 114 -1.21 12.23 6.27
CA CYS A 114 -0.47 13.48 6.06
C CYS A 114 -1.33 14.49 5.32
N GLY A 115 -0.94 15.77 5.38
CA GLY A 115 -1.70 16.86 4.77
C GLY A 115 -2.86 17.37 5.63
N VAL A 116 -2.92 16.99 6.90
CA VAL A 116 -3.82 17.51 7.93
C VAL A 116 -3.01 18.23 9.02
N ALA A 117 -3.70 18.92 9.94
CA ALA A 117 -3.01 19.56 11.06
C ALA A 117 -2.24 18.52 11.92
N PRO A 118 -1.05 18.86 12.48
CA PRO A 118 -0.16 17.90 13.15
C PRO A 118 -0.82 17.07 14.26
N GLN A 119 -1.76 17.64 15.01
CA GLN A 119 -2.52 16.92 16.03
C GLN A 119 -3.34 15.77 15.43
N TRP A 120 -3.90 15.94 14.23
CA TRP A 120 -4.66 14.90 13.53
C TRP A 120 -3.77 13.87 12.87
N GLU A 121 -2.58 14.24 12.39
CA GLU A 121 -1.57 13.27 11.94
C GLU A 121 -1.19 12.31 13.07
N TRP A 122 -0.85 12.85 14.23
CA TRP A 122 -0.52 12.06 15.40
C TRP A 122 -1.70 11.19 15.88
N ALA A 123 -2.91 11.77 15.97
CA ALA A 123 -4.10 11.06 16.41
C ALA A 123 -4.46 9.91 15.46
N SER A 124 -4.38 10.11 14.13
CA SER A 124 -4.66 9.08 13.14
C SER A 124 -3.68 7.91 13.22
N GLN A 125 -2.39 8.20 13.40
CA GLN A 125 -1.36 7.17 13.58
C GLN A 125 -1.62 6.33 14.84
N ARG A 126 -2.02 6.95 15.95
CA ARG A 126 -2.33 6.22 17.18
C ARG A 126 -3.60 5.39 17.06
N ALA A 127 -4.66 5.96 16.46
CA ALA A 127 -5.91 5.26 16.22
C ALA A 127 -5.69 4.02 15.33
N TYR A 128 -4.95 4.18 14.23
CA TYR A 128 -4.60 3.07 13.35
C TYR A 128 -3.77 2.01 14.08
N SER A 129 -2.76 2.43 14.85
CA SER A 129 -1.92 1.49 15.63
C SER A 129 -2.76 0.71 16.66
N GLY A 130 -3.72 1.35 17.32
CA GLY A 130 -4.67 0.70 18.23
C GLY A 130 -5.55 -0.33 17.51
N PHE A 131 -6.09 0.03 16.34
CA PHE A 131 -6.88 -0.89 15.50
C PHE A 131 -6.06 -2.12 15.09
N ILE A 132 -4.84 -1.91 14.58
CA ILE A 132 -3.95 -3.02 14.21
C ILE A 132 -3.62 -3.92 15.40
N HIS A 133 -3.42 -3.33 16.58
CA HIS A 133 -3.19 -4.10 17.80
C HIS A 133 -4.40 -4.96 18.18
N ALA A 134 -5.60 -4.42 18.09
CA ALA A 134 -6.83 -5.18 18.30
C ALA A 134 -6.98 -6.34 17.29
N CYS A 135 -6.72 -6.11 16.01
CA CYS A 135 -6.72 -7.16 14.98
C CYS A 135 -5.75 -8.30 15.32
N ARG A 136 -4.56 -7.97 15.82
CA ARG A 136 -3.57 -8.97 16.25
C ARG A 136 -4.05 -9.81 17.44
N LEU A 137 -4.69 -9.18 18.42
CA LEU A 137 -5.21 -9.89 19.60
C LEU A 137 -6.28 -10.92 19.24
N VAL A 138 -7.06 -10.68 18.19
CA VAL A 138 -8.05 -11.64 17.70
C VAL A 138 -7.50 -12.62 16.64
N GLY A 139 -6.16 -12.64 16.44
CA GLY A 139 -5.50 -13.57 15.51
C GLY A 139 -5.74 -13.26 14.01
N LYS A 140 -6.24 -12.06 13.68
CA LYS A 140 -6.51 -11.63 12.31
C LYS A 140 -5.62 -10.42 11.94
N PRO A 141 -4.35 -10.63 11.56
CA PRO A 141 -3.50 -9.51 11.18
C PRO A 141 -4.08 -8.77 9.99
N ASN A 142 -4.15 -7.44 10.08
CA ASN A 142 -4.65 -6.59 9.01
C ASN A 142 -3.44 -5.97 8.29
N LEU A 143 -3.10 -6.51 7.13
CA LEU A 143 -2.04 -6.02 6.28
C LEU A 143 -2.64 -5.06 5.26
N ALA A 144 -2.43 -3.77 5.44
CA ALA A 144 -2.92 -2.75 4.51
C ALA A 144 -1.95 -2.59 3.34
N GLY A 145 -2.47 -2.56 2.12
CA GLY A 145 -1.68 -2.45 0.90
C GLY A 145 -0.81 -1.20 0.80
N ALA A 146 -1.13 -0.15 1.54
CA ALA A 146 -0.30 1.05 1.61
C ALA A 146 0.96 0.86 2.48
N ASN A 147 1.02 -0.17 3.36
CA ASN A 147 2.17 -0.43 4.22
C ASN A 147 2.31 -1.91 4.60
N MET A 148 2.56 -2.74 3.62
CA MET A 148 2.92 -4.14 3.86
C MET A 148 4.10 -4.58 2.99
N ALA A 149 4.79 -5.64 3.44
CA ALA A 149 5.76 -6.36 2.64
C ALA A 149 5.59 -7.86 2.86
N TYR A 150 5.88 -8.64 1.84
CA TYR A 150 5.71 -10.08 1.90
C TYR A 150 6.76 -10.80 1.05
N SER A 151 7.06 -12.04 1.41
CA SER A 151 7.82 -12.94 0.57
C SER A 151 7.06 -13.17 -0.73
N ARG A 152 7.70 -12.87 -1.87
CA ARG A 152 7.11 -13.09 -3.20
C ARG A 152 6.64 -14.53 -3.37
N GLN A 153 7.46 -15.49 -2.93
CA GLN A 153 7.12 -16.91 -3.00
C GLN A 153 5.87 -17.23 -2.16
N ALA A 154 5.79 -16.72 -0.93
CA ALA A 154 4.63 -16.95 -0.07
C ALA A 154 3.35 -16.36 -0.66
N ALA A 155 3.42 -15.15 -1.25
CA ALA A 155 2.26 -14.54 -1.91
C ALA A 155 1.78 -15.35 -3.12
N LEU A 156 2.69 -15.87 -3.95
CA LEU A 156 2.34 -16.71 -5.08
C LEU A 156 1.76 -18.07 -4.63
N LEU A 157 2.32 -18.68 -3.58
CA LEU A 157 1.78 -19.92 -3.00
C LEU A 157 0.41 -19.72 -2.35
N ALA A 158 0.14 -18.52 -1.82
CA ALA A 158 -1.17 -18.13 -1.28
C ALA A 158 -2.23 -17.86 -2.38
N GLY A 159 -1.85 -17.92 -3.68
CA GLY A 159 -2.73 -17.66 -4.82
C GLY A 159 -2.71 -16.22 -5.33
N GLY A 160 -1.87 -15.35 -4.77
CA GLY A 160 -1.82 -13.93 -5.15
C GLY A 160 -3.00 -13.10 -4.65
N TYR A 161 -3.17 -11.92 -5.25
CA TYR A 161 -4.28 -11.04 -4.91
C TYR A 161 -5.60 -11.56 -5.45
N PRO A 162 -6.64 -11.74 -4.60
CA PRO A 162 -7.96 -12.17 -5.06
C PRO A 162 -8.62 -11.09 -5.91
N GLU A 163 -9.43 -11.52 -6.89
CA GLU A 163 -10.20 -10.64 -7.76
C GLU A 163 -11.43 -10.09 -7.04
N VAL A 164 -11.23 -9.10 -6.17
CA VAL A 164 -12.27 -8.41 -5.42
C VAL A 164 -12.13 -6.91 -5.59
N GLU A 165 -13.22 -6.17 -5.40
CA GLU A 165 -13.21 -4.71 -5.54
C GLU A 165 -12.49 -3.99 -4.40
N ALA A 166 -12.41 -4.58 -3.22
CA ALA A 166 -11.71 -4.03 -2.06
C ALA A 166 -11.30 -5.15 -1.08
N TYR A 167 -10.35 -4.83 -0.16
CA TYR A 167 -9.80 -5.78 0.84
C TYR A 167 -8.93 -6.89 0.26
N GLU A 168 -8.52 -6.79 -0.98
CA GLU A 168 -7.61 -7.71 -1.64
C GLU A 168 -6.28 -7.87 -0.88
N ASP A 169 -5.81 -6.79 -0.26
CA ASP A 169 -4.59 -6.72 0.54
C ASP A 169 -4.73 -7.47 1.87
N VAL A 170 -5.83 -7.26 2.58
CA VAL A 170 -6.12 -7.95 3.84
C VAL A 170 -6.34 -9.44 3.59
N MET A 171 -7.06 -9.81 2.52
CA MET A 171 -7.30 -11.20 2.15
C MET A 171 -5.98 -11.92 1.78
N LEU A 172 -5.14 -11.30 0.96
CA LEU A 172 -3.81 -11.84 0.67
C LEU A 172 -2.98 -11.95 1.95
N GLY A 173 -2.98 -10.92 2.81
CA GLY A 173 -2.27 -10.93 4.08
C GLY A 173 -2.69 -12.09 4.99
N GLN A 174 -3.98 -12.39 5.07
CA GLN A 174 -4.51 -13.53 5.84
C GLN A 174 -4.12 -14.87 5.20
N ALA A 175 -4.15 -14.99 3.88
CA ALA A 175 -3.71 -16.19 3.18
C ALA A 175 -2.21 -16.46 3.36
N ILE A 176 -1.37 -15.41 3.32
CA ILE A 176 0.06 -15.53 3.61
C ILE A 176 0.30 -15.89 5.09
N ALA A 177 -0.48 -15.35 6.02
CA ALA A 177 -0.36 -15.64 7.45
C ALA A 177 -0.62 -17.12 7.79
N ALA A 178 -1.37 -17.85 6.96
CA ALA A 178 -1.53 -19.29 7.06
C ALA A 178 -0.27 -20.09 6.68
N LEU A 179 0.67 -19.47 5.96
CA LEU A 179 1.90 -20.10 5.48
C LEU A 179 3.11 -19.87 6.40
N GLY A 180 3.03 -18.94 7.37
CA GLY A 180 4.14 -18.66 8.27
C GLY A 180 3.97 -17.42 9.14
N GLU A 181 5.04 -17.04 9.83
CA GLU A 181 5.01 -15.92 10.78
C GLU A 181 4.86 -14.56 10.07
N VAL A 182 3.96 -13.73 10.60
CA VAL A 182 3.73 -12.34 10.18
C VAL A 182 4.09 -11.39 11.32
N ALA A 183 4.86 -10.34 11.02
CA ALA A 183 5.31 -9.41 12.04
C ALA A 183 4.85 -7.97 11.81
N TYR A 184 4.48 -7.30 12.91
CA TYR A 184 4.26 -5.86 12.95
C TYR A 184 5.56 -5.13 13.26
N VAL A 185 5.98 -4.24 12.37
CA VAL A 185 7.25 -3.50 12.43
C VAL A 185 6.98 -2.05 12.82
N ARG A 186 7.03 -1.75 14.12
CA ARG A 186 6.66 -0.42 14.68
C ARG A 186 7.35 0.78 14.04
N GLY A 187 8.58 0.62 13.60
CA GLY A 187 9.36 1.71 13.01
C GLY A 187 9.17 1.90 11.50
N ALA A 188 8.43 1.01 10.82
CA ALA A 188 8.17 1.09 9.39
C ALA A 188 6.90 1.92 9.11
N LEU A 189 6.96 3.23 9.41
CA LEU A 189 5.83 4.15 9.25
C LEU A 189 5.63 4.54 7.78
N VAL A 190 4.37 4.54 7.34
CA VAL A 190 3.90 5.16 6.10
C VAL A 190 2.80 6.17 6.43
N GLN A 191 2.90 7.37 5.89
CA GLN A 191 1.84 8.37 5.95
C GLN A 191 1.15 8.45 4.60
N THR A 192 -0.17 8.32 4.55
CA THR A 192 -0.97 8.41 3.32
C THR A 192 -1.73 9.74 3.28
N SER A 193 -2.05 10.21 2.08
CA SER A 193 -2.80 11.46 1.90
C SER A 193 -4.17 11.38 2.57
N ALA A 194 -4.52 12.45 3.29
CA ALA A 194 -5.82 12.60 3.91
C ALA A 194 -6.93 13.03 2.93
N ARG A 195 -6.64 13.18 1.62
CA ARG A 195 -7.61 13.67 0.60
C ARG A 195 -8.94 12.91 0.59
N ARG A 196 -8.93 11.62 0.97
CA ARG A 196 -10.17 10.82 1.09
C ARG A 196 -11.01 11.23 2.29
N LEU A 197 -10.44 11.97 3.24
CA LEU A 197 -11.17 12.53 4.39
C LEU A 197 -11.85 13.86 4.06
N ASP A 198 -11.57 14.46 2.89
CA ASP A 198 -12.22 15.71 2.46
C ASP A 198 -13.73 15.53 2.27
N GLN A 199 -14.19 14.30 2.04
CA GLN A 199 -15.63 13.93 2.07
C GLN A 199 -16.18 13.72 3.49
N GLY A 200 -15.35 13.89 4.51
CA GLY A 200 -15.68 13.71 5.92
C GLY A 200 -15.23 12.36 6.49
N VAL A 201 -14.88 12.37 7.77
CA VAL A 201 -14.42 11.16 8.50
C VAL A 201 -15.51 10.09 8.60
N LEU A 202 -16.79 10.51 8.75
CA LEU A 202 -17.92 9.58 8.88
C LEU A 202 -18.20 8.78 7.60
N PRO A 203 -18.25 9.38 6.39
CA PRO A 203 -18.34 8.62 5.14
C PRO A 203 -17.17 7.65 4.94
N PHE A 204 -15.95 8.07 5.25
CA PHE A 204 -14.77 7.21 5.17
C PHE A 204 -14.87 5.99 6.12
N ALA A 205 -15.21 6.24 7.39
CA ALA A 205 -15.38 5.17 8.39
C ALA A 205 -16.54 4.23 8.01
N TRP A 206 -17.66 4.79 7.48
CA TRP A 206 -18.79 4.01 7.03
C TRP A 206 -18.47 3.13 5.82
N GLN A 207 -17.74 3.66 4.84
CA GLN A 207 -17.27 2.86 3.71
C GLN A 207 -16.33 1.74 4.15
N HIS A 208 -15.43 2.03 5.08
CA HIS A 208 -14.53 1.04 5.66
C HIS A 208 -15.30 -0.09 6.37
N LEU A 209 -16.32 0.27 7.16
CA LEU A 209 -17.20 -0.69 7.84
C LEU A 209 -18.01 -1.54 6.84
N ARG A 210 -18.57 -0.93 5.80
CA ARG A 210 -19.29 -1.64 4.74
C ARG A 210 -18.40 -2.63 4.00
N ASN A 211 -17.19 -2.24 3.72
CA ASN A 211 -16.20 -3.09 3.07
C ASN A 211 -15.86 -4.31 3.94
N ILE A 212 -15.73 -4.17 5.29
CA ILE A 212 -15.53 -5.30 6.22
C ILE A 212 -16.74 -6.25 6.22
N THR A 213 -17.95 -5.76 5.97
CA THR A 213 -19.18 -6.56 5.99
C THR A 213 -19.57 -7.15 4.63
N GLY A 214 -18.69 -7.09 3.62
CA GLY A 214 -18.89 -7.71 2.30
C GLY A 214 -19.66 -6.88 1.27
N HIS A 215 -19.95 -5.60 1.58
CA HIS A 215 -20.56 -4.67 0.62
C HIS A 215 -19.49 -3.79 -0.03
N THR A 216 -18.61 -4.40 -0.79
CA THR A 216 -17.42 -3.76 -1.35
C THR A 216 -17.76 -2.80 -2.49
N ARG A 217 -17.17 -1.58 -2.46
CA ARG A 217 -17.04 -0.69 -3.61
C ARG A 217 -15.56 -0.41 -3.85
N GLY A 218 -15.13 -0.58 -5.10
CA GLY A 218 -13.76 -0.35 -5.52
C GLY A 218 -13.29 1.08 -5.29
N TYR A 219 -12.05 1.25 -4.87
CA TYR A 219 -11.45 2.57 -4.62
C TYR A 219 -11.15 3.35 -5.91
N PHE A 220 -11.06 2.69 -7.06
CA PHE A 220 -10.82 3.33 -8.35
C PHE A 220 -12.09 3.81 -9.06
N ASP A 221 -13.29 3.46 -8.58
CA ASP A 221 -14.56 3.85 -9.21
C ASP A 221 -15.04 5.24 -8.78
N GLN A 222 -14.34 5.90 -7.87
CA GLN A 222 -14.63 7.28 -7.49
C GLN A 222 -13.85 8.22 -8.41
N GLU A 223 -14.50 8.74 -9.44
CA GLU A 223 -14.03 9.94 -10.13
C GLU A 223 -13.91 11.06 -9.10
N HIS A 224 -12.69 11.35 -8.69
CA HIS A 224 -12.41 12.58 -7.95
C HIS A 224 -12.63 13.74 -8.93
N ARG A 225 -13.79 14.38 -8.84
CA ARG A 225 -13.97 15.71 -9.40
C ARG A 225 -12.94 16.60 -8.71
N ASP A 226 -11.99 17.13 -9.47
CA ASP A 226 -11.10 18.17 -8.96
C ASP A 226 -11.98 19.35 -8.48
N PRO A 227 -11.95 19.71 -7.19
CA PRO A 227 -12.75 20.83 -6.69
C PRO A 227 -12.27 22.19 -7.22
N ARG A 228 -11.29 22.22 -8.12
CA ARG A 228 -10.70 23.43 -8.73
C ARG A 228 -10.99 23.55 -10.23
N GLY A 229 -11.95 22.75 -10.78
CA GLY A 229 -12.47 22.88 -12.13
C GLY A 229 -13.61 23.88 -12.21
#